data_0f7074e675765e79f71eb101dbf64d3a
#
_entry.id   0f7074e675765e79f71eb101dbf64d3a
#
_cell.length_a   1.000
_cell.length_b   1.000
_cell.length_c   1.000
_cell.angle_alpha   90.00
_cell.angle_beta   90.00
_cell.angle_gamma   90.00
#
_symmetry.space_group_name_H-M   'P 1'
#
loop_
_entity.id
_entity.type
_entity.pdbx_description
1 polymer ?
#
loop_
_entity_poly.entity_id
_entity_poly.type
_entity_poly.pdbx_seq_one_letter_code
_entity_poly.pdbx_strand_id
1 'polypeptide(L)'
;MSDVLPISGVAKNVKYAFINATGTGNTALVAAAGATTKIRVLAVVLTSTLANTVKFQSATTDKTATFPVGANAGMVLPFNEYGWFETAVNEALNFNMSVATATGVSIAYCLVN
;
A
#
# COMPACT_ATOMS: atom_id res chain seq x y z
N MET A 1 9.92 13.02 -26.75
CA MET A 1 9.66 12.70 -26.22
C MET A 1 9.70 12.24 -25.57
N SER A 2 9.84 12.27 -25.65
CA SER A 2 9.69 11.92 -24.99
C SER A 2 9.88 11.51 -24.16
N ASP A 3 10.16 11.52 -24.25
CA ASP A 3 10.17 11.19 -23.45
C ASP A 3 10.44 10.76 -22.74
N VAL A 4 10.73 10.75 -22.91
CA VAL A 4 10.80 10.52 -22.24
C VAL A 4 10.97 9.89 -21.59
N LEU A 5 11.26 9.80 -21.58
CA LEU A 5 11.33 9.37 -20.92
C LEU A 5 11.43 8.63 -20.31
N PRO A 6 11.47 8.45 -20.53
CA PRO A 6 11.52 7.78 -19.92
C PRO A 6 11.65 7.09 -19.18
N ILE A 7 11.88 7.70 -19.23
CA ILE A 7 12.17 6.82 -18.27
C ILE A 7 11.06 6.27 -17.51
N SER A 8 11.11 5.64 -17.65
CA SER A 8 10.62 4.48 -17.32
C SER A 8 9.64 4.55 -16.22
N GLY A 9 9.97 4.67 -15.02
CA GLY A 9 9.04 4.70 -13.93
C GLY A 9 8.06 5.85 -14.03
N VAL A 10 8.54 6.94 -14.52
CA VAL A 10 7.75 8.15 -14.62
C VAL A 10 6.60 8.02 -15.59
N ALA A 11 6.73 7.16 -16.57
CA ALA A 11 5.68 6.99 -17.56
C ALA A 11 4.49 6.21 -17.04
N LYS A 12 4.58 5.64 -15.86
CA LYS A 12 3.48 4.85 -15.31
C LYS A 12 2.33 5.74 -14.89
N ASN A 13 1.12 5.20 -15.00
CA ASN A 13 -0.05 5.85 -14.45
C ASN A 13 -0.03 5.69 -12.93
N VAL A 14 0.30 6.74 -12.24
CA VAL A 14 0.26 6.74 -10.79
C VAL A 14 -1.19 6.92 -10.35
N LYS A 15 -1.62 6.04 -9.47
CA LYS A 15 -2.97 6.06 -8.92
C LYS A 15 -2.87 6.24 -7.41
N TYR A 16 -3.97 6.66 -6.80
CA TYR A 16 -4.02 6.91 -5.37
C TYR A 16 -5.20 6.17 -4.77
N ALA A 17 -5.03 5.70 -3.54
CA ALA A 17 -6.10 5.05 -2.80
C ALA A 17 -5.92 5.35 -1.32
N PHE A 18 -7.02 5.32 -0.57
CA PHE A 18 -6.94 5.50 0.86
C PHE A 18 -8.06 4.71 1.54
N ILE A 19 -7.83 4.39 2.82
CA ILE A 19 -8.85 3.81 3.68
C ILE A 19 -8.78 4.46 5.05
N ASN A 20 -9.91 4.42 5.75
CA ASN A 20 -9.98 4.72 7.18
C ASN A 20 -10.33 3.42 7.85
N ALA A 21 -9.31 2.67 8.28
CA ALA A 21 -9.49 1.36 8.88
C ALA A 21 -9.85 1.51 10.35
N THR A 22 -10.76 0.67 10.85
CA THR A 22 -11.19 0.72 12.24
C THR A 22 -11.15 -0.64 12.93
N GLY A 23 -11.02 -1.73 12.19
CA GLY A 23 -11.04 -3.08 12.73
C GLY A 23 -9.72 -3.81 12.59
N THR A 24 -9.52 -4.82 13.43
CA THR A 24 -8.34 -5.69 13.32
C THR A 24 -8.42 -6.54 12.06
N GLY A 25 -7.26 -7.04 11.64
CA GLY A 25 -7.18 -7.90 10.47
C GLY A 25 -7.11 -7.10 9.19
N ASN A 26 -7.57 -7.70 8.10
CA ASN A 26 -7.42 -7.14 6.76
C ASN A 26 -8.52 -6.15 6.41
N THR A 27 -8.12 -5.04 5.80
CA THR A 27 -9.02 -4.10 5.15
C THR A 27 -8.50 -3.91 3.73
N ALA A 28 -9.36 -4.10 2.74
CA ALA A 28 -8.96 -3.97 1.35
C ALA A 28 -8.60 -2.52 1.03
N LEU A 29 -7.44 -2.32 0.44
CA LEU A 29 -6.96 -1.01 0.02
C LEU A 29 -7.17 -0.82 -1.47
N VAL A 30 -6.80 -1.82 -2.25
CA VAL A 30 -7.00 -1.84 -3.70
C VAL A 30 -7.47 -3.23 -4.07
N ALA A 31 -8.56 -3.31 -4.82
CA ALA A 31 -9.09 -4.58 -5.30
C ALA A 31 -8.14 -5.23 -6.30
N ALA A 32 -8.24 -6.55 -6.47
CA ALA A 32 -7.47 -7.27 -7.47
C ALA A 32 -7.64 -6.62 -8.83
N ALA A 33 -6.53 -6.43 -9.54
CA ALA A 33 -6.53 -5.62 -10.76
C ALA A 33 -6.67 -6.42 -12.05
N GLY A 34 -6.70 -7.75 -11.97
CA GLY A 34 -6.86 -8.60 -13.13
C GLY A 34 -5.90 -9.77 -13.14
N ALA A 35 -6.18 -10.74 -14.01
CA ALA A 35 -5.50 -12.05 -14.00
C ALA A 35 -3.99 -11.97 -14.27
N THR A 36 -3.53 -10.90 -14.93
CA THR A 36 -2.12 -10.74 -15.27
C THR A 36 -1.50 -9.49 -14.64
N THR A 37 -2.21 -8.85 -13.73
CA THR A 37 -1.82 -7.54 -13.23
C THR A 37 -1.50 -7.58 -11.75
N LYS A 38 -0.42 -6.91 -11.38
CA LYS A 38 0.03 -6.73 -9.99
C LYS A 38 -0.18 -5.28 -9.59
N ILE A 39 -0.29 -5.05 -8.30
CA ILE A 39 -0.36 -3.71 -7.73
C ILE A 39 1.00 -3.42 -7.11
N ARG A 40 1.69 -2.39 -7.61
CA ARG A 40 2.98 -1.97 -7.07
C ARG A 40 2.79 -0.71 -6.25
N VAL A 41 3.18 -0.75 -4.99
CA VAL A 41 3.01 0.37 -4.07
C VAL A 41 4.24 1.27 -4.15
N LEU A 42 4.01 2.55 -4.41
CA LEU A 42 5.06 3.54 -4.66
C LEU A 42 5.30 4.45 -3.46
N ALA A 43 4.27 4.70 -2.67
CA ALA A 43 4.37 5.56 -1.49
C ALA A 43 3.28 5.17 -0.49
N VAL A 44 3.55 5.41 0.78
CA VAL A 44 2.60 5.14 1.87
C VAL A 44 2.70 6.26 2.90
N VAL A 45 1.53 6.71 3.37
CA VAL A 45 1.41 7.54 4.56
C VAL A 45 0.34 6.92 5.41
N LEU A 46 0.64 6.65 6.67
CA LEU A 46 -0.37 6.14 7.58
C LEU A 46 -0.19 6.70 8.97
N THR A 47 -1.31 6.84 9.69
CA THR A 47 -1.30 7.27 11.08
C THR A 47 -2.29 6.42 11.86
N SER A 48 -1.98 6.18 13.14
CA SER A 48 -2.82 5.39 14.02
C SER A 48 -3.11 6.17 15.30
N THR A 49 -4.37 6.11 15.76
CA THR A 49 -4.76 6.81 16.99
C THR A 49 -4.17 6.15 18.22
N LEU A 50 -4.10 4.82 18.23
CA LEU A 50 -3.52 4.06 19.34
C LEU A 50 -2.25 3.36 18.88
N ALA A 51 -1.43 2.94 19.81
CA ALA A 51 -0.27 2.09 19.50
C ALA A 51 -0.77 0.84 18.76
N ASN A 52 -0.10 0.48 17.70
CA ASN A 52 -0.58 -0.54 16.77
C ASN A 52 0.61 -1.23 16.11
N THR A 53 0.35 -2.39 15.51
CA THR A 53 1.30 -3.00 14.58
C THR A 53 0.58 -3.21 13.25
N VAL A 54 1.25 -2.81 12.18
CA VAL A 54 0.64 -2.77 10.85
C VAL A 54 1.52 -3.46 9.83
N LYS A 55 0.89 -3.99 8.79
CA LYS A 55 1.61 -4.59 7.66
C LYS A 55 0.72 -4.55 6.43
N PHE A 56 1.32 -4.82 5.27
CA PHE A 56 0.59 -4.92 4.01
C PHE A 56 0.67 -6.34 3.49
N GLN A 57 -0.40 -6.79 2.86
CA GLN A 57 -0.51 -8.15 2.36
C GLN A 57 -1.01 -8.17 0.94
N SER A 58 -0.57 -9.17 0.18
CA SER A 58 -1.17 -9.57 -1.08
C SER A 58 -2.15 -10.69 -0.75
N ALA A 59 -3.45 -10.43 -0.87
CA ALA A 59 -4.47 -11.31 -0.31
C ALA A 59 -4.18 -11.58 1.17
N THR A 60 -3.65 -12.74 1.52
CA THR A 60 -3.29 -13.07 2.91
C THR A 60 -1.78 -13.28 3.09
N THR A 61 -0.99 -13.00 2.07
CA THR A 61 0.46 -13.19 2.12
C THR A 61 1.14 -11.88 2.50
N ASP A 62 1.98 -11.92 3.52
CA ASP A 62 2.71 -10.72 3.97
C ASP A 62 3.66 -10.24 2.89
N LYS A 63 3.59 -8.94 2.60
CA LYS A 63 4.50 -8.28 1.65
C LYS A 63 5.43 -7.31 2.35
N THR A 64 5.18 -6.99 3.59
CA THR A 64 6.07 -6.17 4.41
C THR A 64 6.28 -6.85 5.76
N ALA A 65 7.26 -6.35 6.49
CA ALA A 65 7.40 -6.66 7.90
C ALA A 65 6.20 -6.06 8.66
N THR A 66 6.04 -6.48 9.88
CA THR A 66 5.08 -5.88 10.81
C THR A 66 5.74 -4.65 11.43
N PHE A 67 5.15 -3.47 11.22
CA PHE A 67 5.71 -2.22 11.72
C PHE A 67 4.98 -1.78 12.98
N PRO A 68 5.69 -1.59 14.10
CA PRO A 68 5.06 -0.97 15.27
C PRO A 68 4.91 0.53 15.03
N VAL A 69 3.74 1.06 15.39
CA VAL A 69 3.40 2.46 15.25
C VAL A 69 2.91 2.95 16.62
N GLY A 70 3.43 4.06 17.10
CA GLY A 70 3.01 4.61 18.38
C GLY A 70 1.63 5.25 18.33
N ALA A 71 1.07 5.54 19.50
CA ALA A 71 -0.20 6.24 19.60
C ALA A 71 -0.07 7.65 19.01
N ASN A 72 -1.06 8.05 18.22
CA ASN A 72 -1.09 9.33 17.52
C ASN A 72 0.15 9.57 16.67
N ALA A 73 0.70 8.50 16.13
CA ALA A 73 1.91 8.55 15.31
C ALA A 73 1.64 7.81 14.01
N GLY A 74 2.63 7.77 13.16
CA GLY A 74 2.48 7.12 11.88
C GLY A 74 3.81 6.79 11.25
N MET A 75 3.75 6.39 9.98
CA MET A 75 4.94 6.12 9.20
C MET A 75 4.74 6.61 7.77
N VAL A 76 5.83 6.89 7.12
CA VAL A 76 5.86 7.33 5.73
C VAL A 76 6.88 6.53 4.97
N LEU A 77 6.45 5.98 3.84
CA LEU A 77 7.35 5.47 2.81
C LEU A 77 7.30 6.48 1.68
N PRO A 78 8.37 7.25 1.46
CA PRO A 78 8.35 8.30 0.43
C PRO A 78 8.23 7.70 -0.96
N PHE A 79 7.86 8.52 -1.92
CA PHE A 79 7.66 8.06 -3.29
C PHE A 79 8.94 7.42 -3.83
N ASN A 80 8.77 6.20 -4.36
CA ASN A 80 9.84 5.45 -5.01
C ASN A 80 9.26 4.88 -6.31
N GLU A 81 9.75 5.34 -7.44
CA GLU A 81 9.20 4.93 -8.73
C GLU A 81 9.37 3.44 -9.03
N TYR A 82 10.29 2.79 -8.35
CA TYR A 82 10.48 1.34 -8.50
C TYR A 82 9.61 0.53 -7.56
N GLY A 83 8.95 1.21 -6.62
CA GLY A 83 8.05 0.59 -5.65
C GLY A 83 8.74 0.06 -4.42
N TRP A 84 7.96 -0.06 -3.35
CA TRP A 84 8.41 -0.63 -2.09
C TRP A 84 8.11 -2.12 -2.01
N PHE A 85 6.98 -2.52 -2.60
CA PHE A 85 6.56 -3.91 -2.68
C PHE A 85 5.42 -4.00 -3.69
N GLU A 86 5.08 -5.23 -4.09
CA GLU A 86 3.97 -5.43 -5.01
C GLU A 86 3.21 -6.71 -4.68
N THR A 87 1.93 -6.75 -5.08
CA THR A 87 1.11 -7.95 -4.92
C THR A 87 1.47 -9.00 -5.95
N ALA A 88 0.96 -10.21 -5.74
CA ALA A 88 0.92 -11.20 -6.79
C ALA A 88 -0.15 -10.80 -7.82
N VAL A 89 -0.14 -11.44 -8.98
CA VAL A 89 -1.16 -11.18 -10.00
C VAL A 89 -2.54 -11.55 -9.46
N ASN A 90 -3.51 -10.74 -9.83
CA ASN A 90 -4.92 -10.98 -9.51
C ASN A 90 -5.19 -11.13 -8.00
N GLU A 91 -4.44 -10.42 -7.18
CA GLU A 91 -4.66 -10.39 -5.73
C GLU A 91 -4.86 -8.96 -5.25
N ALA A 92 -5.76 -8.80 -4.30
CA ALA A 92 -6.02 -7.51 -3.68
C ALA A 92 -4.86 -7.10 -2.79
N LEU A 93 -4.62 -5.79 -2.70
CA LEU A 93 -3.71 -5.23 -1.71
C LEU A 93 -4.51 -4.96 -0.45
N ASN A 94 -4.10 -5.57 0.65
CA ASN A 94 -4.75 -5.42 1.93
C ASN A 94 -3.84 -4.75 2.95
N PHE A 95 -4.46 -3.94 3.81
CA PHE A 95 -3.83 -3.38 4.99
C PHE A 95 -4.27 -4.21 6.20
N ASN A 96 -3.30 -4.57 7.04
CA ASN A 96 -3.59 -5.42 8.20
C ASN A 96 -3.08 -4.74 9.46
N MET A 97 -3.89 -4.70 10.51
CA MET A 97 -3.48 -4.13 11.78
C MET A 97 -3.97 -4.99 12.95
N SER A 98 -3.27 -4.88 14.07
CA SER A 98 -3.52 -5.73 15.25
C SER A 98 -4.46 -5.09 16.27
N VAL A 99 -4.64 -3.78 16.24
CA VAL A 99 -5.47 -3.06 17.22
C VAL A 99 -6.60 -2.34 16.50
N ALA A 100 -7.82 -2.55 16.95
CA ALA A 100 -9.00 -1.88 16.40
C ALA A 100 -9.00 -0.41 16.84
N THR A 101 -8.67 0.48 15.93
CA THR A 101 -8.64 1.92 16.21
C THR A 101 -8.66 2.68 14.88
N ALA A 102 -9.03 3.94 14.93
CA ALA A 102 -9.04 4.76 13.73
C ALA A 102 -7.62 4.89 13.18
N THR A 103 -7.42 4.38 11.98
CA THR A 103 -6.13 4.34 11.30
C THR A 103 -6.33 4.79 9.86
N GLY A 104 -5.72 5.90 9.50
CA GLY A 104 -5.77 6.41 8.13
C GLY A 104 -4.59 5.91 7.33
N VAL A 105 -4.84 5.38 6.14
CA VAL A 105 -3.80 4.88 5.24
C VAL A 105 -4.04 5.46 3.87
N SER A 106 -3.03 6.13 3.32
CA SER A 106 -3.09 6.64 1.95
C SER A 106 -1.88 6.14 1.18
N ILE A 107 -2.08 5.71 -0.04
CA ILE A 107 -0.99 5.19 -0.87
C ILE A 107 -1.01 5.79 -2.26
N ALA A 108 0.16 5.79 -2.88
CA ALA A 108 0.30 5.95 -4.31
C ALA A 108 0.73 4.60 -4.87
N TYR A 109 0.14 4.18 -5.98
CA TYR A 109 0.45 2.88 -6.57
C TYR A 109 0.35 2.95 -8.09
N CYS A 110 0.85 1.91 -8.75
CA CYS A 110 0.61 1.72 -10.17
C CYS A 110 0.33 0.25 -10.43
N LEU A 111 -0.23 -0.01 -11.60
CA LEU A 111 -0.51 -1.38 -12.04
C LEU A 111 0.60 -1.82 -12.98
N VAL A 112 1.09 -3.06 -12.79
CA VAL A 112 2.16 -3.62 -13.62
C VAL A 112 1.77 -5.03 -14.07
N ASN A 113 2.23 -5.40 -15.25
CA ASN A 113 1.95 -6.72 -15.79
C ASN A 113 3.13 -7.66 -15.61
#